data_4029370a98ccb66686273504d0d8135e
#
_entry.id   4029370a98ccb66686273504d0d8135e
#
_cell.length_a   1.000
_cell.length_b   1.000
_cell.length_c   1.000
_cell.angle_alpha   90.00
_cell.angle_beta   90.00
_cell.angle_gamma   90.00
#
_symmetry.space_group_name_H-M   'P 1'
#
loop_
_entity.id
_entity.type
_entity.pdbx_description
1 polymer ?
#
loop_
_entity_poly.entity_id
_entity_poly.type
_entity_poly.pdbx_seq_one_letter_code
_entity_poly.pdbx_strand_id
1 'polypeptide(L)'
;MTVRDTSALLVVDMQNDFLAIGGYYDEKEKRRRARQGKLSATDIDVLTRVYLHPPPTCEIREPYQDFVRTVTEVAATALRTGMTTVFVQAAYDPASCYRPPLFLRDPQRQDYGCHRGSWGADFVKPIKQLTAQAYAKVVEKPTFDAFFATELRGFLRCRQIETLYVAGIETNVCVLFTACSALSNGFDTVILAECVTTSQTDVHETALQIIEIAKGRRMSTQDFLTLLER
;
A
#
# COMPACT_ATOMS: atom_id res chain seq x y z
N MET A 1 29.30 -0.28 7.64
CA MET A 1 27.91 -0.07 7.20
C MET A 1 27.02 -0.96 8.05
N THR A 2 26.01 -0.40 8.65
CA THR A 2 24.98 -1.17 9.39
C THR A 2 23.95 -1.69 8.40
N VAL A 3 23.13 -2.66 8.83
CA VAL A 3 22.00 -3.16 8.00
C VAL A 3 21.08 -2.00 7.56
N ARG A 4 20.94 -0.97 8.38
CA ARG A 4 20.11 0.22 8.10
C ARG A 4 20.66 1.06 6.94
N ASP A 5 21.97 1.09 6.76
CA ASP A 5 22.63 1.90 5.70
C ASP A 5 22.39 1.32 4.30
N THR A 6 22.22 -0.01 4.19
CA THR A 6 22.03 -0.73 2.92
C THR A 6 20.63 -1.31 2.76
N SER A 7 19.69 -0.95 3.63
CA SER A 7 18.31 -1.45 3.58
C SER A 7 17.30 -0.31 3.55
N ALA A 8 16.13 -0.59 2.99
CA ALA A 8 14.99 0.32 3.03
C ALA A 8 13.69 -0.43 3.37
N LEU A 9 12.78 0.28 4.03
CA LEU A 9 11.39 -0.17 4.21
C LEU A 9 10.52 0.43 3.11
N LEU A 10 9.78 -0.41 2.38
CA LEU A 10 8.71 0.01 1.46
C LEU A 10 7.37 -0.17 2.14
N VAL A 11 6.62 0.90 2.30
CA VAL A 11 5.25 0.93 2.86
C VAL A 11 4.28 1.17 1.71
N VAL A 12 3.61 0.12 1.24
CA VAL A 12 2.85 0.10 0.00
C VAL A 12 1.37 0.39 0.25
N ASP A 13 0.85 1.42 -0.40
CA ASP A 13 -0.58 1.75 -0.55
C ASP A 13 -1.40 1.84 0.75
N MET A 14 -0.81 2.38 1.80
CA MET A 14 -1.52 2.64 3.06
C MET A 14 -2.43 3.86 2.94
N GLN A 15 -3.43 3.79 2.01
CA GLN A 15 -4.24 4.91 1.56
C GLN A 15 -5.71 4.81 2.00
N ASN A 16 -6.41 5.96 2.00
CA ASN A 16 -7.79 6.05 2.47
C ASN A 16 -8.74 5.16 1.67
N ASP A 17 -8.59 5.07 0.35
CA ASP A 17 -9.46 4.23 -0.49
C ASP A 17 -9.40 2.74 -0.14
N PHE A 18 -8.28 2.27 0.37
CA PHE A 18 -8.14 0.87 0.81
C PHE A 18 -8.62 0.65 2.25
N LEU A 19 -8.33 1.58 3.15
CA LEU A 19 -8.31 1.33 4.60
C LEU A 19 -9.33 2.14 5.40
N ALA A 20 -9.78 3.30 4.90
CA ALA A 20 -10.66 4.18 5.65
C ALA A 20 -12.15 3.90 5.38
N ILE A 21 -12.98 4.22 6.36
CA ILE A 21 -14.43 4.29 6.21
C ILE A 21 -14.75 5.38 5.17
N GLY A 22 -15.61 5.07 4.20
CA GLY A 22 -15.93 5.95 3.08
C GLY A 22 -14.92 5.94 1.93
N GLY A 23 -13.84 5.17 2.01
CA GLY A 23 -12.94 4.92 0.89
C GLY A 23 -13.57 4.02 -0.18
N TYR A 24 -12.95 3.97 -1.36
CA TYR A 24 -13.49 3.23 -2.53
C TYR A 24 -13.84 1.78 -2.22
N TYR A 25 -12.97 1.05 -1.54
CA TYR A 25 -13.21 -0.36 -1.25
C TYR A 25 -14.26 -0.58 -0.15
N ASP A 26 -14.41 0.34 0.80
CA ASP A 26 -15.49 0.33 1.77
C ASP A 26 -16.84 0.52 1.08
N GLU A 27 -16.95 1.51 0.20
CA GLU A 27 -18.15 1.79 -0.57
C GLU A 27 -18.49 0.67 -1.57
N LYS A 28 -17.47 0.09 -2.20
CA LYS A 28 -17.65 -1.06 -3.11
C LYS A 28 -18.21 -2.28 -2.37
N GLU A 29 -17.73 -2.57 -1.17
CA GLU A 29 -18.23 -3.68 -0.36
C GLU A 29 -19.67 -3.42 0.12
N LYS A 30 -20.00 -2.21 0.55
CA LYS A 30 -21.36 -1.81 0.91
C LYS A 30 -22.32 -1.99 -0.27
N ARG A 31 -21.96 -1.52 -1.48
CA ARG A 31 -22.75 -1.73 -2.70
C ARG A 31 -22.91 -3.20 -3.04
N ARG A 32 -21.89 -4.03 -2.85
CA ARG A 32 -21.99 -5.48 -3.03
C ARG A 32 -23.00 -6.11 -2.07
N ARG A 33 -22.95 -5.74 -0.79
CA ARG A 33 -23.91 -6.21 0.23
C ARG A 33 -25.34 -5.75 -0.06
N ALA A 34 -25.52 -4.53 -0.55
CA ALA A 34 -26.82 -4.00 -0.96
C ALA A 34 -27.43 -4.83 -2.10
N ARG A 35 -26.65 -5.13 -3.15
CA ARG A 35 -27.10 -5.97 -4.29
C ARG A 35 -27.46 -7.39 -3.88
N GLN A 36 -26.92 -7.89 -2.77
CA GLN A 36 -27.26 -9.18 -2.18
C GLN A 36 -28.46 -9.12 -1.22
N GLY A 37 -29.18 -7.98 -1.15
CA GLY A 37 -30.33 -7.79 -0.25
C GLY A 37 -29.94 -7.65 1.24
N LYS A 38 -28.66 -7.39 1.53
CA LYS A 38 -28.16 -7.28 2.91
C LYS A 38 -28.14 -5.83 3.45
N LEU A 39 -28.57 -4.86 2.63
CA LEU A 39 -28.68 -3.43 2.99
C LEU A 39 -30.01 -2.86 2.46
N SER A 40 -30.55 -1.85 3.14
CA SER A 40 -31.78 -1.17 2.71
C SER A 40 -31.54 -0.18 1.55
N ALA A 41 -32.63 0.24 0.88
CA ALA A 41 -32.59 1.24 -0.19
C ALA A 41 -32.04 2.60 0.30
N THR A 42 -32.31 2.94 1.57
CA THR A 42 -31.83 4.18 2.21
C THR A 42 -30.30 4.18 2.36
N ASP A 43 -29.71 3.01 2.67
CA ASP A 43 -28.27 2.86 2.76
C ASP A 43 -27.59 3.05 1.40
N ILE A 44 -28.26 2.67 0.31
CA ILE A 44 -27.75 2.80 -1.07
C ILE A 44 -27.67 4.27 -1.51
N ASP A 45 -28.64 5.11 -1.12
CA ASP A 45 -28.68 6.53 -1.50
C ASP A 45 -27.57 7.35 -0.77
N VAL A 46 -27.33 7.01 0.50
CA VAL A 46 -26.19 7.57 1.26
C VAL A 46 -24.85 7.24 0.60
N LEU A 47 -24.68 6.02 0.12
CA LEU A 47 -23.46 5.53 -0.53
C LEU A 47 -23.10 6.29 -1.82
N THR A 48 -24.10 6.85 -2.51
CA THR A 48 -23.88 7.58 -3.77
C THR A 48 -23.37 9.00 -3.52
N ARG A 49 -23.65 9.57 -2.35
CA ARG A 49 -23.28 10.96 -1.99
C ARG A 49 -21.90 11.09 -1.34
N VAL A 50 -21.42 10.07 -0.65
CA VAL A 50 -20.16 10.11 0.14
C VAL A 50 -18.92 10.15 -0.76
N TYR A 51 -19.01 9.67 -2.01
CA TYR A 51 -17.85 9.61 -2.91
C TYR A 51 -17.30 10.96 -3.38
N LEU A 52 -18.07 12.04 -3.21
CA LEU A 52 -17.69 13.39 -3.68
C LEU A 52 -17.04 14.25 -2.58
N HIS A 53 -17.10 13.82 -1.32
CA HIS A 53 -16.55 14.57 -0.20
C HIS A 53 -15.88 13.63 0.80
N PRO A 54 -14.69 13.99 1.32
CA PRO A 54 -14.05 13.18 2.37
C PRO A 54 -15.02 13.06 3.56
N PRO A 55 -15.14 11.85 4.17
CA PRO A 55 -15.94 11.70 5.38
C PRO A 55 -15.38 12.59 6.49
N PRO A 56 -16.23 13.08 7.40
CA PRO A 56 -15.81 13.98 8.48
C PRO A 56 -14.81 13.33 9.46
N THR A 57 -14.77 12.00 9.48
CA THR A 57 -13.85 11.20 10.30
C THR A 57 -13.01 10.33 9.38
N CYS A 58 -11.68 10.47 9.44
CA CYS A 58 -10.75 9.59 8.71
C CYS A 58 -10.53 8.31 9.53
N GLU A 59 -11.61 7.63 9.92
CA GLU A 59 -11.54 6.41 10.71
C GLU A 59 -11.11 5.22 9.86
N ILE A 60 -10.22 4.39 10.42
CA ILE A 60 -9.80 3.14 9.79
C ILE A 60 -10.93 2.11 9.94
N ARG A 61 -11.23 1.39 8.86
CA ARG A 61 -12.17 0.27 8.86
C ARG A 61 -11.74 -0.75 9.91
N GLU A 62 -12.71 -1.25 10.65
CA GLU A 62 -12.47 -2.12 11.80
C GLU A 62 -11.51 -3.31 11.49
N PRO A 63 -11.64 -4.06 10.38
CA PRO A 63 -10.73 -5.17 10.10
C PRO A 63 -9.26 -4.77 9.90
N TYR A 64 -8.96 -3.47 9.72
CA TYR A 64 -7.61 -2.98 9.42
C TYR A 64 -7.00 -2.12 10.53
N GLN A 65 -7.68 -1.91 11.67
CA GLN A 65 -7.18 -1.04 12.73
C GLN A 65 -5.86 -1.53 13.31
N ASP A 66 -5.78 -2.81 13.67
CA ASP A 66 -4.56 -3.42 14.19
C ASP A 66 -3.45 -3.47 13.15
N PHE A 67 -3.78 -3.80 11.91
CA PHE A 67 -2.85 -3.79 10.78
C PHE A 67 -2.23 -2.40 10.57
N VAL A 68 -3.05 -1.35 10.49
CA VAL A 68 -2.57 0.04 10.32
C VAL A 68 -1.71 0.47 11.50
N ARG A 69 -2.08 0.10 12.74
CA ARG A 69 -1.28 0.38 13.93
C ARG A 69 0.09 -0.28 13.82
N THR A 70 0.16 -1.57 13.50
CA THR A 70 1.41 -2.33 13.38
C THR A 70 2.32 -1.74 12.30
N VAL A 71 1.80 -1.47 11.09
CA VAL A 71 2.58 -0.85 10.00
C VAL A 71 3.07 0.54 10.38
N THR A 72 2.24 1.33 11.10
CA THR A 72 2.62 2.67 11.57
C THR A 72 3.78 2.60 12.57
N GLU A 73 3.73 1.70 13.53
CA GLU A 73 4.77 1.48 14.55
C GLU A 73 6.09 1.04 13.92
N VAL A 74 6.03 0.10 12.97
CA VAL A 74 7.19 -0.38 12.20
C VAL A 74 7.82 0.76 11.40
N ALA A 75 7.03 1.52 10.66
CA ALA A 75 7.51 2.63 9.85
C ALA A 75 8.10 3.77 10.71
N ALA A 76 7.43 4.10 11.83
CA ALA A 76 7.94 5.10 12.78
C ALA A 76 9.28 4.67 13.40
N THR A 77 9.43 3.39 13.73
CA THR A 77 10.68 2.86 14.28
C THR A 77 11.79 2.87 13.23
N ALA A 78 11.50 2.45 11.99
CA ALA A 78 12.46 2.51 10.89
C ALA A 78 12.99 3.94 10.66
N LEU A 79 12.08 4.92 10.60
CA LEU A 79 12.47 6.34 10.45
C LEU A 79 13.30 6.84 11.65
N ARG A 80 12.88 6.54 12.88
CA ARG A 80 13.59 6.95 14.10
C ARG A 80 15.02 6.38 14.19
N THR A 81 15.22 5.19 13.64
CA THR A 81 16.54 4.56 13.60
C THR A 81 17.39 4.97 12.38
N GLY A 82 16.88 5.87 11.53
CA GLY A 82 17.59 6.39 10.35
C GLY A 82 17.49 5.50 9.10
N MET A 83 16.64 4.47 9.10
CA MET A 83 16.42 3.63 7.92
C MET A 83 15.63 4.40 6.85
N THR A 84 16.10 4.36 5.62
CA THR A 84 15.35 4.88 4.47
C THR A 84 13.97 4.20 4.40
N THR A 85 12.91 5.00 4.47
CA THR A 85 11.53 4.51 4.40
C THR A 85 10.81 5.14 3.22
N VAL A 86 10.33 4.32 2.29
CA VAL A 86 9.62 4.77 1.11
C VAL A 86 8.14 4.47 1.26
N PHE A 87 7.32 5.50 1.27
CA PHE A 87 5.87 5.41 1.24
C PHE A 87 5.40 5.42 -0.21
N VAL A 88 4.91 4.27 -0.67
CA VAL A 88 4.42 4.08 -2.03
C VAL A 88 2.94 4.41 -2.08
N GLN A 89 2.55 5.25 -3.03
CA GLN A 89 1.19 5.75 -3.18
C GLN A 89 0.67 5.42 -4.58
N ALA A 90 -0.40 4.65 -4.68
CA ALA A 90 -1.14 4.49 -5.92
C ALA A 90 -1.81 5.82 -6.30
N ALA A 91 -1.53 6.33 -7.49
CA ALA A 91 -2.08 7.59 -7.98
C ALA A 91 -2.50 7.41 -9.45
N TYR A 92 -3.72 6.93 -9.66
CA TYR A 92 -4.22 6.60 -10.98
C TYR A 92 -4.73 7.82 -11.72
N ASP A 93 -4.30 7.96 -12.96
CA ASP A 93 -4.71 9.01 -13.87
C ASP A 93 -5.08 8.37 -15.24
N PRO A 94 -6.36 8.41 -15.66
CA PRO A 94 -6.79 7.84 -16.94
C PRO A 94 -6.13 8.51 -18.16
N ALA A 95 -5.69 9.76 -18.01
CA ALA A 95 -5.01 10.50 -19.06
C ALA A 95 -3.52 10.15 -19.19
N SER A 96 -2.96 9.45 -18.21
CA SER A 96 -1.56 9.02 -18.24
C SER A 96 -1.33 7.95 -19.30
N CYS A 97 -0.18 8.00 -19.98
CA CYS A 97 0.29 6.91 -20.84
C CYS A 97 0.63 5.64 -20.02
N TYR A 98 0.98 5.80 -18.74
CA TYR A 98 1.19 4.72 -17.78
C TYR A 98 -0.05 4.56 -16.92
N ARG A 99 -0.98 3.72 -17.36
CA ARG A 99 -2.26 3.50 -16.68
C ARG A 99 -2.61 2.01 -16.61
N PRO A 100 -3.36 1.57 -15.60
CA PRO A 100 -3.82 0.18 -15.53
C PRO A 100 -4.63 -0.23 -16.76
N PRO A 101 -4.59 -1.52 -17.18
CA PRO A 101 -5.34 -2.03 -18.33
C PRO A 101 -6.85 -1.78 -18.29
N LEU A 102 -7.38 -1.61 -17.11
CA LEU A 102 -8.73 -1.19 -16.80
C LEU A 102 -9.14 0.06 -17.63
N PHE A 103 -8.28 1.10 -17.68
CA PHE A 103 -8.55 2.32 -18.45
C PHE A 103 -8.31 2.18 -19.96
N LEU A 104 -7.56 1.14 -20.38
CA LEU A 104 -7.43 0.79 -21.79
C LEU A 104 -8.72 0.17 -22.33
N ARG A 105 -9.45 -0.58 -21.49
CA ARG A 105 -10.72 -1.22 -21.86
C ARG A 105 -11.90 -0.26 -21.79
N ASP A 106 -11.87 0.67 -20.86
CA ASP A 106 -12.91 1.66 -20.64
C ASP A 106 -12.29 3.00 -20.21
N PRO A 107 -11.89 3.83 -21.20
CA PRO A 107 -11.28 5.15 -20.93
C PRO A 107 -12.22 6.15 -20.22
N GLN A 108 -13.54 5.91 -20.29
CA GLN A 108 -14.56 6.75 -19.63
C GLN A 108 -14.86 6.32 -18.21
N ARG A 109 -14.21 5.25 -17.74
CA ARG A 109 -14.48 4.70 -16.41
C ARG A 109 -14.13 5.69 -15.32
N GLN A 110 -15.14 5.98 -14.50
CA GLN A 110 -15.03 6.84 -13.31
C GLN A 110 -15.07 6.03 -11.99
N ASP A 111 -15.50 4.76 -12.06
CA ASP A 111 -15.64 3.88 -10.89
C ASP A 111 -14.32 3.12 -10.62
N TYR A 112 -13.38 3.80 -9.98
CA TYR A 112 -12.10 3.26 -9.51
C TYR A 112 -11.59 4.06 -8.32
N GLY A 113 -10.73 3.45 -7.50
CA GLY A 113 -10.08 4.10 -6.36
C GLY A 113 -8.75 4.80 -6.73
N CYS A 114 -8.19 5.50 -5.78
CA CYS A 114 -6.87 6.14 -5.86
C CYS A 114 -6.74 7.13 -7.05
N HIS A 115 -7.79 7.92 -7.31
CA HIS A 115 -7.70 9.04 -8.23
C HIS A 115 -6.58 9.98 -7.81
N ARG A 116 -5.66 10.31 -8.71
CA ARG A 116 -4.56 11.22 -8.43
C ARG A 116 -5.07 12.53 -7.83
N GLY A 117 -4.51 12.94 -6.68
CA GLY A 117 -4.87 14.15 -5.96
C GLY A 117 -6.18 14.09 -5.17
N SER A 118 -6.88 12.95 -5.13
CA SER A 118 -8.08 12.78 -4.31
C SER A 118 -7.73 12.45 -2.85
N TRP A 119 -8.71 12.68 -1.95
CA TRP A 119 -8.62 12.22 -0.57
C TRP A 119 -8.42 10.68 -0.49
N GLY A 120 -9.08 9.93 -1.36
CA GLY A 120 -8.97 8.47 -1.41
C GLY A 120 -7.55 7.99 -1.71
N ALA A 121 -6.85 8.70 -2.60
CA ALA A 121 -5.46 8.43 -2.92
C ALA A 121 -4.49 8.87 -1.81
N ASP A 122 -4.89 9.75 -0.90
CA ASP A 122 -4.03 10.20 0.20
C ASP A 122 -3.80 9.08 1.22
N PHE A 123 -2.67 9.12 1.90
CA PHE A 123 -2.37 8.16 2.97
C PHE A 123 -3.35 8.30 4.14
N VAL A 124 -3.64 7.19 4.81
CA VAL A 124 -4.34 7.24 6.11
C VAL A 124 -3.55 8.11 7.08
N LYS A 125 -4.27 8.83 7.95
CA LYS A 125 -3.70 9.88 8.82
C LYS A 125 -2.45 9.45 9.59
N PRO A 126 -2.36 8.26 10.24
CA PRO A 126 -1.15 7.86 10.95
C PRO A 126 0.07 7.75 10.04
N ILE A 127 -0.09 7.21 8.84
CA ILE A 127 0.99 7.08 7.84
C ILE A 127 1.35 8.44 7.25
N LYS A 128 0.37 9.28 6.92
CA LYS A 128 0.61 10.62 6.38
C LYS A 128 1.50 11.47 7.28
N GLN A 129 1.36 11.35 8.59
CA GLN A 129 2.20 12.07 9.55
C GLN A 129 3.68 11.65 9.50
N LEU A 130 3.97 10.43 9.03
CA LEU A 130 5.32 9.93 8.90
C LEU A 130 6.02 10.39 7.62
N THR A 131 5.26 10.71 6.56
CA THR A 131 5.84 11.04 5.24
C THR A 131 6.65 12.32 5.22
N ALA A 132 6.49 13.21 6.20
CA ALA A 132 7.25 14.47 6.33
C ALA A 132 8.51 14.34 7.20
N GLN A 133 8.79 13.16 7.75
CA GLN A 133 9.94 12.96 8.63
C GLN A 133 11.24 12.79 7.84
N ALA A 134 12.37 12.97 8.53
CA ALA A 134 13.69 12.64 7.98
C ALA A 134 13.72 11.15 7.56
N TYR A 135 14.46 10.84 6.51
CA TYR A 135 14.58 9.51 5.89
C TYR A 135 13.30 8.99 5.21
N ALA A 136 12.20 9.75 5.23
CA ALA A 136 10.99 9.43 4.47
C ALA A 136 11.11 9.89 3.01
N LYS A 137 10.56 9.09 2.09
CA LYS A 137 10.39 9.42 0.68
C LYS A 137 8.99 8.98 0.25
N VAL A 138 8.27 9.81 -0.45
CA VAL A 138 7.01 9.42 -1.12
C VAL A 138 7.30 9.13 -2.59
N VAL A 139 6.74 8.04 -3.10
CA VAL A 139 6.79 7.65 -4.51
C VAL A 139 5.38 7.36 -5.00
N GLU A 140 4.89 8.13 -5.96
CA GLU A 140 3.62 7.84 -6.64
C GLU A 140 3.83 6.82 -7.76
N LYS A 141 2.98 5.78 -7.80
CA LYS A 141 2.99 4.77 -8.86
C LYS A 141 1.71 4.83 -9.70
N PRO A 142 1.82 4.73 -11.03
CA PRO A 142 0.67 4.79 -11.94
C PRO A 142 -0.04 3.45 -12.12
N THR A 143 0.55 2.35 -11.63
CA THR A 143 0.01 0.98 -11.73
C THR A 143 0.24 0.22 -10.42
N PHE A 144 0.21 -1.11 -10.45
CA PHE A 144 0.34 -1.95 -9.23
C PHE A 144 1.79 -2.07 -8.74
N ASP A 145 2.77 -1.95 -9.64
CA ASP A 145 4.19 -2.09 -9.35
C ASP A 145 4.82 -0.73 -9.01
N ALA A 146 5.49 -0.65 -7.86
CA ALA A 146 6.16 0.55 -7.41
C ALA A 146 7.41 0.93 -8.22
N PHE A 147 7.98 0.00 -8.98
CA PHE A 147 9.14 0.26 -9.83
C PHE A 147 8.77 0.70 -11.24
N PHE A 148 7.54 0.40 -11.68
CA PHE A 148 7.11 0.68 -13.04
C PHE A 148 6.83 2.19 -13.23
N ALA A 149 7.59 2.82 -14.14
CA ALA A 149 7.47 4.23 -14.50
C ALA A 149 7.57 5.19 -13.29
N THR A 150 8.45 4.87 -12.32
CA THR A 150 8.74 5.68 -11.14
C THR A 150 10.24 5.90 -10.98
N GLU A 151 10.62 6.83 -10.11
CA GLU A 151 12.02 7.06 -9.73
C GLU A 151 12.56 6.07 -8.69
N LEU A 152 11.74 5.12 -8.18
CA LEU A 152 12.07 4.29 -7.03
C LEU A 152 13.40 3.54 -7.20
N ARG A 153 13.60 2.89 -8.36
CA ARG A 153 14.84 2.14 -8.65
C ARG A 153 16.09 3.03 -8.55
N GLY A 154 16.05 4.17 -9.21
CA GLY A 154 17.16 5.14 -9.21
C GLY A 154 17.44 5.66 -7.81
N PHE A 155 16.39 6.02 -7.09
CA PHE A 155 16.47 6.48 -5.70
C PHE A 155 17.15 5.47 -4.77
N LEU A 156 16.73 4.19 -4.83
CA LEU A 156 17.29 3.12 -3.99
C LEU A 156 18.75 2.83 -4.37
N ARG A 157 19.08 2.79 -5.67
CA ARG A 157 20.46 2.54 -6.14
C ARG A 157 21.42 3.67 -5.77
N CYS A 158 21.00 4.93 -5.87
CA CYS A 158 21.81 6.07 -5.43
C CYS A 158 22.14 6.03 -3.93
N ARG A 159 21.32 5.36 -3.13
CA ARG A 159 21.54 5.15 -1.68
C ARG A 159 22.22 3.83 -1.35
N GLN A 160 22.67 3.10 -2.35
CA GLN A 160 23.32 1.79 -2.19
C GLN A 160 22.46 0.79 -1.41
N ILE A 161 21.13 0.87 -1.56
CA ILE A 161 20.20 -0.08 -0.95
C ILE A 161 20.33 -1.43 -1.66
N GLU A 162 20.45 -2.48 -0.88
CA GLU A 162 20.57 -3.87 -1.31
C GLU A 162 19.37 -4.71 -0.86
N THR A 163 18.84 -4.43 0.34
CA THR A 163 17.72 -5.17 0.93
C THR A 163 16.48 -4.29 1.06
N LEU A 164 15.34 -4.84 0.68
CA LEU A 164 14.03 -4.19 0.82
C LEU A 164 13.13 -4.98 1.76
N TYR A 165 12.70 -4.33 2.82
CA TYR A 165 11.61 -4.82 3.68
C TYR A 165 10.30 -4.24 3.15
N VAL A 166 9.27 -5.08 3.01
CA VAL A 166 8.01 -4.67 2.37
C VAL A 166 6.85 -4.87 3.33
N ALA A 167 6.06 -3.82 3.48
CA ALA A 167 4.82 -3.77 4.24
C ALA A 167 3.72 -3.12 3.39
N GLY A 168 2.45 -3.33 3.72
CA GLY A 168 1.33 -2.64 3.07
C GLY A 168 0.25 -3.55 2.51
N ILE A 169 -0.51 -3.04 1.55
CA ILE A 169 -1.73 -3.63 1.00
C ILE A 169 -1.78 -3.46 -0.53
N GLU A 170 -2.42 -4.26 -1.31
CA GLU A 170 -2.97 -5.62 -1.14
C GLU A 170 -1.87 -6.65 -1.36
N THR A 171 -1.76 -7.64 -0.49
CA THR A 171 -0.71 -8.68 -0.59
C THR A 171 -0.67 -9.35 -1.95
N ASN A 172 -1.83 -9.68 -2.52
CA ASN A 172 -1.99 -10.39 -3.79
C ASN A 172 -1.94 -9.49 -5.04
N VAL A 173 -1.77 -8.18 -4.87
CA VAL A 173 -1.70 -7.22 -5.99
C VAL A 173 -0.47 -6.33 -5.81
N CYS A 174 -0.61 -5.17 -5.19
CA CYS A 174 0.45 -4.15 -5.17
C CYS A 174 1.72 -4.62 -4.44
N VAL A 175 1.58 -5.34 -3.34
CA VAL A 175 2.71 -5.93 -2.61
C VAL A 175 3.38 -7.02 -3.46
N LEU A 176 2.60 -7.96 -4.02
CA LEU A 176 3.12 -9.03 -4.88
C LEU A 176 3.88 -8.48 -6.09
N PHE A 177 3.26 -7.58 -6.86
CA PHE A 177 3.90 -7.02 -8.07
C PHE A 177 5.15 -6.22 -7.71
N THR A 178 5.12 -5.42 -6.66
CA THR A 178 6.27 -4.65 -6.19
C THR A 178 7.40 -5.56 -5.68
N ALA A 179 7.09 -6.61 -4.91
CA ALA A 179 8.09 -7.56 -4.41
C ALA A 179 8.75 -8.36 -5.53
N CYS A 180 7.98 -8.88 -6.49
CA CYS A 180 8.53 -9.59 -7.66
C CYS A 180 9.37 -8.66 -8.54
N SER A 181 8.96 -7.40 -8.69
CA SER A 181 9.74 -6.40 -9.42
C SER A 181 11.03 -6.04 -8.67
N ALA A 182 10.98 -5.91 -7.34
CA ALA A 182 12.16 -5.70 -6.50
C ALA A 182 13.22 -6.81 -6.72
N LEU A 183 12.79 -8.08 -6.63
CA LEU A 183 13.64 -9.25 -6.90
C LEU A 183 14.22 -9.21 -8.32
N SER A 184 13.40 -8.90 -9.33
CA SER A 184 13.83 -8.78 -10.73
C SER A 184 14.82 -7.62 -10.95
N ASN A 185 14.77 -6.58 -10.12
CA ASN A 185 15.70 -5.49 -10.10
C ASN A 185 16.97 -5.79 -9.25
N GLY A 186 17.12 -7.00 -8.70
CA GLY A 186 18.29 -7.43 -7.96
C GLY A 186 18.37 -6.90 -6.52
N PHE A 187 17.22 -6.65 -5.89
CA PHE A 187 17.12 -6.37 -4.46
C PHE A 187 16.81 -7.66 -3.69
N ASP A 188 17.51 -7.92 -2.60
CA ASP A 188 17.04 -8.89 -1.60
C ASP A 188 15.74 -8.38 -0.99
N THR A 189 14.67 -9.19 -1.04
CA THR A 189 13.33 -8.74 -0.72
C THR A 189 12.73 -9.56 0.40
N VAL A 190 12.32 -8.89 1.47
CA VAL A 190 11.80 -9.49 2.71
C VAL A 190 10.41 -8.93 2.99
N ILE A 191 9.41 -9.79 3.05
CA ILE A 191 8.04 -9.42 3.43
C ILE A 191 7.92 -9.46 4.96
N LEU A 192 7.44 -8.39 5.57
CA LEU A 192 7.10 -8.35 6.99
C LEU A 192 5.72 -9.00 7.19
N ALA A 193 5.70 -10.21 7.75
CA ALA A 193 4.54 -11.10 7.70
C ALA A 193 3.25 -10.47 8.28
N GLU A 194 3.36 -9.80 9.43
CA GLU A 194 2.21 -9.17 10.08
C GLU A 194 1.94 -7.74 9.58
N CYS A 195 2.80 -7.24 8.67
CA CYS A 195 2.67 -5.92 8.07
C CYS A 195 2.15 -5.95 6.63
N VAL A 196 1.64 -7.07 6.15
CA VAL A 196 0.95 -7.18 4.86
C VAL A 196 -0.41 -7.82 5.01
N THR A 197 -1.39 -7.32 4.27
CA THR A 197 -2.76 -7.85 4.29
C THR A 197 -3.45 -7.69 2.95
N THR A 198 -4.62 -8.31 2.79
CA THR A 198 -5.48 -8.17 1.61
C THR A 198 -6.95 -8.32 1.98
N SER A 199 -7.82 -7.66 1.23
CA SER A 199 -9.27 -7.86 1.29
C SER A 199 -9.73 -9.24 0.77
N GLN A 200 -8.86 -9.96 0.05
CA GLN A 200 -9.09 -11.28 -0.54
C GLN A 200 -8.27 -12.32 0.23
N THR A 201 -8.76 -12.71 1.41
CA THR A 201 -8.03 -13.56 2.36
C THR A 201 -7.68 -14.95 1.84
N ASP A 202 -8.48 -15.48 0.91
CA ASP A 202 -8.28 -16.78 0.26
C ASP A 202 -7.03 -16.85 -0.64
N VAL A 203 -6.53 -15.71 -1.13
CA VAL A 203 -5.32 -15.63 -1.97
C VAL A 203 -4.10 -15.03 -1.26
N HIS A 204 -4.24 -14.62 0.00
CA HIS A 204 -3.16 -14.01 0.77
C HIS A 204 -1.92 -14.91 0.83
N GLU A 205 -2.11 -16.13 1.33
CA GLU A 205 -1.01 -17.08 1.50
C GLU A 205 -0.42 -17.52 0.16
N THR A 206 -1.26 -17.67 -0.88
CA THR A 206 -0.78 -17.98 -2.23
C THR A 206 0.14 -16.88 -2.78
N ALA A 207 -0.20 -15.62 -2.55
CA ALA A 207 0.65 -14.50 -2.97
C ALA A 207 2.00 -14.50 -2.26
N LEU A 208 2.02 -14.78 -0.96
CA LEU A 208 3.26 -14.91 -0.18
C LEU A 208 4.11 -16.08 -0.67
N GLN A 209 3.51 -17.23 -0.97
CA GLN A 209 4.21 -18.39 -1.54
C GLN A 209 4.83 -18.06 -2.92
N ILE A 210 4.15 -17.30 -3.78
CA ILE A 210 4.70 -16.88 -5.07
C ILE A 210 5.97 -16.03 -4.87
N ILE A 211 5.96 -15.10 -3.91
CA ILE A 211 7.14 -14.29 -3.58
C ILE A 211 8.30 -15.18 -3.10
N GLU A 212 8.02 -16.19 -2.26
CA GLU A 212 9.04 -17.12 -1.78
C GLU A 212 9.60 -18.01 -2.88
N ILE A 213 8.75 -18.48 -3.80
CA ILE A 213 9.20 -19.24 -5.00
C ILE A 213 10.14 -18.37 -5.83
N ALA A 214 9.87 -17.07 -5.95
CA ALA A 214 10.72 -16.09 -6.63
C ALA A 214 11.98 -15.70 -5.81
N LYS A 215 12.25 -16.35 -4.66
CA LYS A 215 13.40 -16.15 -3.76
C LYS A 215 13.29 -14.92 -2.86
N GLY A 216 12.11 -14.36 -2.68
CA GLY A 216 11.82 -13.47 -1.55
C GLY A 216 11.76 -14.27 -0.24
N ARG A 217 11.80 -13.56 0.86
CA ARG A 217 11.77 -14.14 2.22
C ARG A 217 10.65 -13.54 3.03
N ARG A 218 10.24 -14.22 4.09
CA ARG A 218 9.37 -13.65 5.14
C ARG A 218 10.18 -13.41 6.41
N MET A 219 9.80 -12.40 7.16
CA MET A 219 10.34 -12.08 8.47
C MET A 219 9.19 -11.64 9.39
N SER A 220 9.26 -12.01 10.66
CA SER A 220 8.30 -11.51 11.63
C SER A 220 8.56 -10.01 11.92
N THR A 221 7.51 -9.29 12.27
CA THR A 221 7.63 -7.89 12.70
C THR A 221 8.56 -7.74 13.90
N GLN A 222 8.53 -8.68 14.83
CA GLN A 222 9.39 -8.67 16.02
C GLN A 222 10.87 -8.83 15.67
N ASP A 223 11.21 -9.74 14.73
CA ASP A 223 12.59 -9.92 14.28
C ASP A 223 13.10 -8.67 13.55
N PHE A 224 12.24 -8.04 12.74
CA PHE A 224 12.59 -6.79 12.08
C PHE A 224 12.83 -5.64 13.07
N LEU A 225 11.97 -5.47 14.06
CA LEU A 225 12.17 -4.45 15.11
C LEU A 225 13.46 -4.70 15.89
N THR A 226 13.73 -5.96 16.25
CA THR A 226 14.99 -6.35 16.91
C THR A 226 16.22 -6.05 16.04
N LEU A 227 16.10 -6.23 14.71
CA LEU A 227 17.16 -5.90 13.75
C LEU A 227 17.44 -4.39 13.71
N LEU A 228 16.42 -3.55 13.85
CA LEU A 228 16.57 -2.09 13.85
C LEU A 228 17.26 -1.53 15.11
N GLU A 229 17.22 -2.26 16.21
CA GLU A 229 17.83 -1.86 17.48
C GLU A 229 19.34 -2.17 17.57
N ARG A 230 19.87 -2.97 16.65
CA ARG A 230 21.29 -3.34 16.56
C ARG A 230 22.07 -2.32 15.73
#